data_d258fe5858c6fedfadc158fbe76ded2c
#
_entry.id   d258fe5858c6fedfadc158fbe76ded2c
#
_cell.length_a   1.000
_cell.length_b   1.000
_cell.length_c   1.000
_cell.angle_alpha   90.00
_cell.angle_beta   90.00
_cell.angle_gamma   90.00
#
_symmetry.space_group_name_H-M   'P 1'
#
loop_
_entity.id
_entity.type
_entity.pdbx_description
1 polymer ?
#
loop_
_entity_poly.entity_id
_entity_poly.type
_entity_poly.pdbx_seq_one_letter_code
_entity_poly.pdbx_strand_id
1 'polypeptide(L)'
;MKDTQQELLKELSSKSSLNEIQSYIKSIMEIRGFNKEKSSDKILLLVEEVGELAKAIRKNERKLGIDKTKEYNYSSIESEIADVFIVLLSICDILNINLFKAFLDKEEENIKRIWSVNK
;
A
#
# COMPACT_ATOMS: atom_id res chain seq x y z
N MET A 1 21.26 -8.76 7.01
CA MET A 1 19.91 -8.70 6.42
C MET A 1 18.97 -7.86 7.26
N LYS A 2 18.65 -8.28 8.48
CA LYS A 2 17.77 -7.52 9.37
C LYS A 2 18.31 -6.12 9.67
N ASP A 3 19.60 -6.04 9.96
CA ASP A 3 20.25 -4.77 10.27
C ASP A 3 20.21 -3.81 9.07
N THR A 4 20.40 -4.34 7.86
CA THR A 4 20.33 -3.55 6.63
C THR A 4 18.94 -2.99 6.42
N GLN A 5 17.90 -3.78 6.67
CA GLN A 5 16.52 -3.31 6.57
C GLN A 5 16.23 -2.19 7.55
N GLN A 6 16.71 -2.32 8.79
CA GLN A 6 16.54 -1.26 9.79
C GLN A 6 17.30 0.01 9.43
N GLU A 7 18.52 -0.11 8.88
CA GLU A 7 19.29 1.05 8.43
C GLU A 7 18.56 1.81 7.32
N LEU A 8 18.01 1.08 6.35
CA LEU A 8 17.22 1.68 5.28
C LEU A 8 15.98 2.38 5.81
N LEU A 9 15.28 1.74 6.73
CA LEU A 9 14.08 2.30 7.34
C LEU A 9 14.37 3.59 8.09
N LYS A 10 15.50 3.66 8.80
CA LYS A 10 15.91 4.84 9.56
C LYS A 10 16.17 6.06 8.69
N GLU A 11 16.47 5.86 7.42
CA GLU A 11 16.68 6.96 6.47
C GLU A 11 15.38 7.65 6.08
N LEU A 12 14.23 7.00 6.31
CA LEU A 12 12.93 7.56 6.01
C LEU A 12 12.39 8.41 7.16
N SER A 13 11.65 9.45 6.80
CA SER A 13 10.95 10.31 7.75
C SER A 13 9.64 10.77 7.14
N SER A 14 8.86 11.53 7.91
CA SER A 14 7.63 12.14 7.41
C SER A 14 7.87 13.14 6.28
N LYS A 15 9.13 13.55 6.09
CA LYS A 15 9.53 14.47 5.02
C LYS A 15 10.07 13.75 3.78
N SER A 16 10.13 12.42 3.81
CA SER A 16 10.60 11.67 2.66
C SER A 16 9.67 11.83 1.46
N SER A 17 10.25 11.98 0.27
CA SER A 17 9.47 12.05 -0.95
C SER A 17 8.89 10.67 -1.29
N LEU A 18 7.87 10.65 -2.15
CA LEU A 18 7.33 9.39 -2.65
C LEU A 18 8.40 8.61 -3.43
N ASN A 19 9.25 9.30 -4.17
CA ASN A 19 10.36 8.66 -4.87
C ASN A 19 11.33 7.97 -3.90
N GLU A 20 11.62 8.60 -2.78
CA GLU A 20 12.47 8.01 -1.74
C GLU A 20 11.81 6.76 -1.15
N ILE A 21 10.51 6.82 -0.91
CA ILE A 21 9.76 5.67 -0.39
C ILE A 21 9.76 4.53 -1.41
N GLN A 22 9.58 4.83 -2.70
CA GLN A 22 9.67 3.82 -3.76
C GLN A 22 11.06 3.18 -3.82
N SER A 23 12.12 3.98 -3.67
CA SER A 23 13.49 3.46 -3.64
C SER A 23 13.70 2.52 -2.46
N TYR A 24 13.15 2.87 -1.30
CA TYR A 24 13.17 2.01 -0.11
C TYR A 24 12.48 0.67 -0.42
N ILE A 25 11.29 0.71 -0.98
CA ILE A 25 10.53 -0.51 -1.31
C ILE A 25 11.31 -1.40 -2.28
N LYS A 26 11.93 -0.80 -3.30
CA LYS A 26 12.76 -1.55 -4.25
C LYS A 26 13.86 -2.31 -3.53
N SER A 27 14.59 -1.64 -2.64
CA SER A 27 15.68 -2.27 -1.88
C SER A 27 15.17 -3.38 -0.97
N ILE A 28 14.04 -3.14 -0.30
CA ILE A 28 13.44 -4.12 0.61
C ILE A 28 12.96 -5.35 -0.14
N MET A 29 12.36 -5.19 -1.30
CA MET A 29 11.91 -6.32 -2.12
C MET A 29 13.10 -7.17 -2.57
N GLU A 30 14.20 -6.54 -2.95
CA GLU A 30 15.44 -7.26 -3.31
C GLU A 30 15.97 -8.05 -2.12
N ILE A 31 16.07 -7.41 -0.94
CA ILE A 31 16.57 -8.05 0.28
C ILE A 31 15.70 -9.26 0.66
N ARG A 32 14.39 -9.13 0.54
CA ARG A 32 13.45 -10.19 0.90
C ARG A 32 13.27 -11.26 -0.19
N GLY A 33 13.86 -11.04 -1.36
CA GLY A 33 13.75 -11.98 -2.46
C GLY A 33 12.44 -11.92 -3.22
N PHE A 34 11.69 -10.83 -3.09
CA PHE A 34 10.37 -10.65 -3.72
C PHE A 34 10.43 -9.93 -5.06
N ASN A 35 11.62 -9.46 -5.45
CA ASN A 35 11.79 -8.69 -6.69
C ASN A 35 11.63 -9.51 -7.97
N LYS A 36 11.59 -10.84 -7.86
CA LYS A 36 11.40 -11.73 -9.00
C LYS A 36 9.95 -12.18 -9.17
N GLU A 37 9.05 -11.73 -8.32
CA GLU A 37 7.65 -12.06 -8.44
C GLU A 37 7.02 -11.31 -9.61
N LYS A 38 5.98 -11.90 -10.19
CA LYS A 38 5.29 -11.31 -11.33
C LYS A 38 4.23 -10.33 -10.85
N SER A 39 3.95 -9.31 -11.68
CA SER A 39 2.89 -8.35 -11.39
C SER A 39 1.52 -9.03 -11.24
N SER A 40 1.28 -10.13 -11.97
CA SER A 40 0.04 -10.89 -11.84
C SER A 40 -0.12 -11.53 -10.46
N ASP A 41 0.98 -11.97 -9.83
CA ASP A 41 0.94 -12.48 -8.46
C ASP A 41 0.71 -11.35 -7.45
N LYS A 42 1.36 -10.23 -7.69
CA LYS A 42 1.23 -9.07 -6.81
C LYS A 42 -0.15 -8.44 -6.83
N ILE A 43 -0.83 -8.46 -7.98
CA ILE A 43 -2.20 -7.92 -8.04
C ILE A 43 -3.17 -8.79 -7.21
N LEU A 44 -2.96 -10.10 -7.18
CA LEU A 44 -3.75 -10.99 -6.34
C LEU A 44 -3.51 -10.68 -4.86
N LEU A 45 -2.25 -10.46 -4.49
CA LEU A 45 -1.90 -10.08 -3.13
C LEU A 45 -2.54 -8.73 -2.76
N LEU A 46 -2.55 -7.77 -3.69
CA LEU A 46 -3.19 -6.47 -3.45
C LEU A 46 -4.69 -6.65 -3.15
N VAL A 47 -5.38 -7.50 -3.91
CA VAL A 47 -6.79 -7.78 -3.67
C VAL A 47 -6.99 -8.39 -2.28
N GLU A 48 -6.12 -9.29 -1.86
CA GLU A 48 -6.16 -9.86 -0.51
C GLU A 48 -6.00 -8.78 0.57
N GLU A 49 -5.03 -7.88 0.40
CA GLU A 49 -4.79 -6.82 1.37
C GLU A 49 -5.95 -5.82 1.43
N VAL A 50 -6.56 -5.52 0.29
CA VAL A 50 -7.77 -4.68 0.25
C VAL A 50 -8.91 -5.39 1.00
N GLY A 51 -9.04 -6.70 0.86
CA GLY A 51 -10.01 -7.48 1.60
C GLY A 51 -9.78 -7.41 3.12
N GLU A 52 -8.53 -7.51 3.56
CA GLU A 52 -8.18 -7.38 4.98
C GLU A 52 -8.49 -5.97 5.50
N LEU A 53 -8.24 -4.94 4.68
CA LEU A 53 -8.61 -3.57 5.02
C LEU A 53 -10.12 -3.43 5.18
N ALA A 54 -10.89 -3.97 4.25
CA ALA A 54 -12.35 -3.95 4.32
C ALA A 54 -12.85 -4.62 5.60
N LYS A 55 -12.25 -5.75 5.97
CA LYS A 55 -12.57 -6.48 7.18
C LYS A 55 -12.30 -5.65 8.44
N ALA A 56 -11.13 -4.98 8.47
CA ALA A 56 -10.77 -4.13 9.61
C ALA A 56 -11.73 -2.94 9.77
N ILE A 57 -12.12 -2.31 8.66
CA ILE A 57 -13.07 -1.20 8.68
C ILE A 57 -14.45 -1.66 9.14
N ARG A 58 -14.91 -2.80 8.62
CA ARG A 58 -16.19 -3.39 9.01
C ARG A 58 -16.24 -3.68 10.51
N LYS A 59 -15.18 -4.26 11.04
CA LYS A 59 -15.06 -4.54 12.47
C LYS A 59 -15.15 -3.24 13.29
N ASN A 60 -14.45 -2.20 12.84
CA ASN A 60 -14.42 -0.93 13.54
C ASN A 60 -15.79 -0.24 13.56
N GLU A 61 -16.52 -0.28 12.47
CA GLU A 61 -17.84 0.33 12.36
C GLU A 61 -18.93 -0.49 13.04
N ARG A 62 -18.70 -1.79 13.18
CA ARG A 62 -19.65 -2.74 13.79
C ARG A 62 -21.02 -2.78 13.14
N LYS A 63 -21.09 -2.44 11.87
CA LYS A 63 -22.34 -2.45 11.09
C LYS A 63 -22.82 -3.86 10.75
N LEU A 64 -21.89 -4.80 10.63
CA LEU A 64 -22.16 -6.20 10.38
C LEU A 64 -21.70 -7.02 11.56
N GLY A 65 -22.29 -8.19 11.73
CA GLY A 65 -21.89 -9.09 12.80
C GLY A 65 -20.44 -9.52 12.65
N ILE A 66 -19.73 -9.57 13.76
CA ILE A 66 -18.38 -10.10 13.83
C ILE A 66 -18.33 -11.23 14.85
N ASP A 67 -17.43 -12.16 14.65
CA ASP A 67 -17.19 -13.24 15.59
C ASP A 67 -16.25 -12.72 16.69
N LYS A 68 -16.82 -12.41 17.85
CA LYS A 68 -16.06 -11.84 18.96
C LYS A 68 -15.00 -12.79 19.51
N THR A 69 -15.15 -14.09 19.28
CA THR A 69 -14.13 -15.05 19.72
C THR A 69 -12.85 -14.94 18.91
N LYS A 70 -12.93 -14.32 17.72
CA LYS A 70 -11.80 -14.10 16.81
C LYS A 70 -11.39 -12.63 16.74
N GLU A 71 -11.89 -11.78 17.62
CA GLU A 71 -11.63 -10.34 17.57
C GLU A 71 -10.14 -10.00 17.60
N TYR A 72 -9.34 -10.76 18.34
CA TYR A 72 -7.89 -10.54 18.40
C TYR A 72 -7.16 -10.82 17.07
N ASN A 73 -7.83 -11.48 16.13
CA ASN A 73 -7.25 -11.75 14.80
C ASN A 73 -7.42 -10.59 13.82
N TYR A 74 -8.14 -9.55 14.21
CA TYR A 74 -8.34 -8.39 13.36
C TYR A 74 -7.19 -7.42 13.53
N SER A 75 -6.61 -7.03 12.41
CA SER A 75 -5.56 -6.02 12.38
C SER A 75 -6.14 -4.62 12.52
N SER A 76 -5.30 -3.65 12.88
CA SER A 76 -5.71 -2.25 12.89
C SER A 76 -5.91 -1.73 11.46
N ILE A 77 -6.76 -0.72 11.32
CA ILE A 77 -7.01 -0.09 10.01
C ILE A 77 -5.71 0.52 9.47
N GLU A 78 -4.94 1.18 10.34
CA GLU A 78 -3.67 1.80 9.94
C GLU A 78 -2.70 0.77 9.36
N SER A 79 -2.59 -0.39 10.01
CA SER A 79 -1.72 -1.47 9.56
C SER A 79 -2.15 -1.99 8.20
N GLU A 80 -3.45 -2.17 7.99
CA GLU A 80 -3.97 -2.68 6.72
C GLU A 80 -3.83 -1.66 5.59
N ILE A 81 -3.99 -0.38 5.87
CA ILE A 81 -3.74 0.67 4.88
C ILE A 81 -2.26 0.65 4.47
N ALA A 82 -1.36 0.51 5.44
CA ALA A 82 0.07 0.42 5.17
C ALA A 82 0.39 -0.79 4.30
N ASP A 83 -0.21 -1.95 4.57
CA ASP A 83 0.00 -3.15 3.76
C ASP A 83 -0.46 -2.96 2.32
N VAL A 84 -1.61 -2.34 2.11
CA VAL A 84 -2.10 -2.01 0.76
C VAL A 84 -1.10 -1.11 0.03
N PHE A 85 -0.60 -0.08 0.70
CA PHE A 85 0.36 0.87 0.13
C PHE A 85 1.67 0.16 -0.25
N ILE A 86 2.18 -0.67 0.64
CA ILE A 86 3.44 -1.40 0.40
C ILE A 86 3.31 -2.33 -0.82
N VAL A 87 2.22 -3.08 -0.91
CA VAL A 87 2.00 -3.97 -2.07
C VAL A 87 1.85 -3.16 -3.35
N LEU A 88 1.14 -2.04 -3.30
CA LEU A 88 0.99 -1.16 -4.47
C LEU A 88 2.35 -0.67 -4.94
N LEU A 89 3.21 -0.22 -4.03
CA LEU A 89 4.56 0.23 -4.39
C LEU A 89 5.41 -0.90 -4.95
N SER A 90 5.24 -2.13 -4.46
CA SER A 90 5.97 -3.28 -5.01
C SER A 90 5.54 -3.58 -6.45
N ILE A 91 4.28 -3.35 -6.79
CA ILE A 91 3.80 -3.47 -8.17
C ILE A 91 4.46 -2.40 -9.05
N CYS A 92 4.54 -1.18 -8.55
CA CYS A 92 5.23 -0.09 -9.26
C CYS A 92 6.69 -0.44 -9.53
N ASP A 93 7.36 -1.07 -8.56
CA ASP A 93 8.75 -1.50 -8.72
C ASP A 93 8.87 -2.55 -9.84
N ILE A 94 8.02 -3.57 -9.83
CA ILE A 94 8.05 -4.63 -10.84
C ILE A 94 7.81 -4.08 -12.24
N LEU A 95 6.85 -3.16 -12.38
CA LEU A 95 6.47 -2.57 -13.66
C LEU A 95 7.30 -1.33 -14.03
N ASN A 96 8.25 -0.97 -13.19
CA ASN A 96 9.12 0.20 -13.39
C ASN A 96 8.33 1.50 -13.58
N ILE A 97 7.35 1.72 -12.70
CA ILE A 97 6.47 2.89 -12.74
C ILE A 97 6.89 3.88 -11.65
N ASN A 98 7.05 5.15 -12.02
CA ASN A 98 7.22 6.24 -11.07
C ASN A 98 5.83 6.69 -10.63
N LEU A 99 5.46 6.37 -9.41
CA LEU A 99 4.10 6.63 -8.92
C LEU A 99 3.81 8.13 -8.79
N PHE A 100 4.78 8.93 -8.36
CA PHE A 100 4.58 10.37 -8.23
C PHE A 100 4.24 11.00 -9.58
N LYS A 101 4.98 10.64 -10.62
CA LYS A 101 4.70 11.12 -11.97
C LYS A 101 3.33 10.67 -12.46
N ALA A 102 2.99 9.41 -12.24
CA ALA A 102 1.69 8.88 -12.63
C ALA A 102 0.56 9.61 -11.90
N PHE A 103 0.74 9.91 -10.62
CA PHE A 103 -0.20 10.67 -9.81
C PHE A 103 -0.41 12.08 -10.37
N LEU A 104 0.68 12.79 -10.65
CA LEU A 104 0.60 14.15 -11.20
C LEU A 104 -0.13 14.18 -12.55
N ASP A 105 0.25 13.27 -13.45
CA ASP A 105 -0.35 13.19 -14.77
C ASP A 105 -1.86 12.94 -14.66
N LYS A 106 -2.24 12.06 -13.76
CA LYS A 106 -3.65 11.73 -13.58
C LYS A 106 -4.43 12.89 -12.96
N GLU A 107 -3.85 13.58 -11.99
CA GLU A 107 -4.51 14.71 -11.35
C GLU A 107 -4.65 15.91 -12.29
N GLU A 108 -3.69 16.14 -13.17
CA GLU A 108 -3.83 17.16 -14.22
C GLU A 108 -5.05 16.88 -15.11
N GLU A 109 -5.27 15.62 -15.42
CA GLU A 109 -6.43 15.17 -16.17
C GLU A 109 -7.72 15.36 -15.35
N ASN A 110 -7.69 14.97 -14.09
CA ASN A 110 -8.85 15.05 -13.19
C ASN A 110 -9.30 16.50 -12.95
N ILE A 111 -8.37 17.45 -12.87
CA ILE A 111 -8.68 18.88 -12.69
C ILE A 111 -9.51 19.41 -13.86
N LYS A 112 -9.30 18.87 -15.05
CA LYS A 112 -10.04 19.30 -16.23
C LYS A 112 -11.46 18.72 -16.29
N ARG A 113 -11.80 17.74 -15.49
CA ARG A 113 -13.14 17.13 -15.47
C ARG A 113 -14.13 18.03 -14.75
N ILE A 114 -15.37 17.98 -15.20
CA ILE A 114 -16.48 18.67 -14.54
C ILE A 114 -17.19 17.64 -13.67
N TRP A 115 -17.12 17.83 -12.35
CA TRP A 115 -17.71 16.89 -11.40
C TRP A 115 -19.12 17.33 -11.04
N SER A 116 -20.05 16.37 -11.03
CA SER A 116 -21.40 16.61 -10.52
C SER A 116 -21.37 16.35 -9.02
N VAL A 117 -21.74 17.35 -8.23
CA VAL A 117 -21.75 17.26 -6.77
C VAL A 117 -23.15 17.53 -6.26
N ASN A 118 -23.68 16.60 -5.47
CA ASN A 118 -24.95 16.80 -4.79
C ASN A 118 -24.72 17.70 -3.56
N LYS A 119 -25.45 18.81 -3.51
CA LYS A 119 -25.35 19.76 -2.39
C LYS A 119 -26.63 19.76 -1.55
#